data_6eb69642a72d4d925378e52c48e17378
#
_entry.id   6eb69642a72d4d925378e52c48e17378
#
_cell.length_a   1.000
_cell.length_b   1.000
_cell.length_c   1.000
_cell.angle_alpha   90.00
_cell.angle_beta   90.00
_cell.angle_gamma   90.00
#
_symmetry.space_group_name_H-M   'P 1'
#
loop_
_entity.id
_entity.type
_entity.pdbx_description
1 polymer ?
#
loop_
_entity_poly.entity_id
_entity_poly.type
_entity_poly.pdbx_seq_one_letter_code
_entity_poly.pdbx_strand_id
1 'polypeptide(L)'
;MNNDIARVLVSEEQLQKRIREMGAEIARDYAGKNPTMVCILKGAVMFYTDLLRNIDVPLTMDFMAVSSYGNKTKSSGEVEIRKDLSTSIENKHVIIVEDIVDSGFTLSYLTRMLASRGAASIRLATLLDKPSRRAPGITLKSD
;
A
#
# COMPACT_ATOMS: atom_id res chain seq x y z
N MET A 1 13.24 17.56 -18.52
CA MET A 1 13.35 17.05 -18.48
C MET A 1 13.31 16.35 -18.74
N ASN A 2 13.19 16.25 -18.84
CA ASN A 2 13.15 15.43 -19.04
C ASN A 2 13.32 14.68 -18.71
N ASN A 3 13.68 14.72 -18.50
CA ASN A 3 13.93 13.93 -18.17
C ASN A 3 13.66 13.20 -17.46
N ASP A 4 13.41 13.50 -17.07
CA ASP A 4 13.01 12.85 -16.43
C ASP A 4 12.09 12.25 -16.66
N ILE A 5 11.77 12.54 -17.28
CA ILE A 5 11.12 11.93 -17.71
C ILE A 5 11.05 11.07 -18.11
N ALA A 6 11.40 11.15 -18.15
CA ALA A 6 11.51 10.32 -18.59
C ALA A 6 11.60 9.47 -18.38
N ARG A 7 11.96 9.78 -18.22
CA ARG A 7 11.99 8.76 -17.85
C ARG A 7 10.81 8.22 -17.40
N VAL A 8 9.95 8.70 -17.83
CA VAL A 8 8.81 8.00 -17.55
C VAL A 8 8.79 6.84 -18.37
N LEU A 9 8.78 5.75 -17.79
CA LEU A 9 8.85 4.56 -18.53
C LEU A 9 7.50 3.97 -18.78
N VAL A 10 6.44 4.50 -18.19
CA VAL A 10 5.12 3.92 -18.27
C VAL A 10 4.15 5.00 -18.67
N SER A 11 3.36 4.77 -19.70
CA SER A 11 2.38 5.76 -20.11
C SER A 11 1.16 5.72 -19.21
N GLU A 12 0.31 6.72 -19.35
CA GLU A 12 -0.92 6.76 -18.59
C GLU A 12 -1.80 5.57 -18.93
N GLU A 13 -1.84 5.18 -20.19
CA GLU A 13 -2.62 4.02 -20.57
C GLU A 13 -2.11 2.76 -19.92
N GLN A 14 -0.82 2.60 -19.87
CA GLN A 14 -0.23 1.42 -19.24
C GLN A 14 -0.51 1.39 -17.75
N LEU A 15 -0.46 2.54 -17.10
CA LEU A 15 -0.79 2.61 -15.69
C LEU A 15 -2.24 2.24 -15.44
N GLN A 16 -3.14 2.77 -16.24
CA GLN A 16 -4.55 2.47 -16.06
C GLN A 16 -4.83 1.00 -16.33
N LYS A 17 -4.15 0.43 -17.32
CA LYS A 17 -4.33 -0.98 -17.59
C LYS A 17 -3.86 -1.82 -16.41
N ARG A 18 -2.71 -1.46 -15.83
CA ARG A 18 -2.20 -2.21 -14.69
C ARG A 18 -3.13 -2.10 -13.49
N ILE A 19 -3.70 -0.92 -13.28
CA ILE A 19 -4.62 -0.71 -12.17
C ILE A 19 -5.87 -1.58 -12.36
N ARG A 20 -6.38 -1.66 -13.59
CA ARG A 20 -7.52 -2.52 -13.86
C ARG A 20 -7.19 -3.98 -13.59
N GLU A 21 -5.99 -4.41 -13.98
CA GLU A 21 -5.58 -5.79 -13.73
C GLU A 21 -5.47 -6.07 -12.25
N MET A 22 -4.90 -5.13 -11.49
CA MET A 22 -4.78 -5.30 -10.05
C MET A 22 -6.14 -5.38 -9.40
N GLY A 23 -7.07 -4.53 -9.84
CA GLY A 23 -8.42 -4.56 -9.29
C GLY A 23 -9.11 -5.88 -9.55
N ALA A 24 -8.93 -6.42 -10.77
CA ALA A 24 -9.54 -7.70 -11.11
C ALA A 24 -8.93 -8.83 -10.29
N GLU A 25 -7.63 -8.78 -10.07
CA GLU A 25 -6.97 -9.79 -9.25
C GLU A 25 -7.47 -9.76 -7.82
N ILE A 26 -7.61 -8.57 -7.26
CA ILE A 26 -8.09 -8.43 -5.89
C ILE A 26 -9.52 -8.92 -5.79
N ALA A 27 -10.36 -8.56 -6.77
CA ALA A 27 -11.74 -9.01 -6.76
C ALA A 27 -11.83 -10.53 -6.78
N ARG A 28 -10.96 -11.16 -7.59
CA ARG A 28 -10.97 -12.61 -7.66
C ARG A 28 -10.46 -13.24 -6.37
N ASP A 29 -9.36 -12.73 -5.85
CA ASP A 29 -8.72 -13.35 -4.70
C ASP A 29 -9.48 -13.11 -3.40
N TYR A 30 -10.26 -12.04 -3.34
CA TYR A 30 -10.93 -11.66 -2.10
C TYR A 30 -12.45 -11.72 -2.20
N ALA A 31 -12.97 -12.43 -3.20
CA ALA A 31 -14.42 -12.57 -3.31
C ALA A 31 -14.96 -13.21 -2.04
N GLY A 32 -15.95 -12.60 -1.45
CA GLY A 32 -16.55 -13.11 -0.23
C GLY A 32 -15.79 -12.80 1.04
N LYS A 33 -14.65 -12.11 0.95
CA LYS A 33 -13.81 -11.86 2.12
C LYS A 33 -13.91 -10.45 2.65
N ASN A 34 -14.56 -9.57 1.94
CA ASN A 34 -14.73 -8.17 2.34
C ASN A 34 -13.41 -7.55 2.81
N PRO A 35 -12.42 -7.44 1.93
CA PRO A 35 -11.11 -6.95 2.37
C PRO A 35 -11.18 -5.52 2.87
N THR A 36 -10.34 -5.20 3.86
CA THR A 36 -10.19 -3.84 4.33
C THR A 36 -9.04 -3.21 3.55
N MET A 37 -9.36 -2.21 2.74
CA MET A 37 -8.38 -1.54 1.90
C MET A 37 -7.89 -0.32 2.65
N VAL A 38 -6.61 -0.31 3.02
CA VAL A 38 -6.03 0.75 3.83
C VAL A 38 -5.16 1.63 2.95
N CYS A 39 -5.55 2.90 2.84
CA CYS A 39 -4.78 3.87 2.07
C CYS A 39 -3.78 4.54 2.98
N ILE A 40 -2.53 4.63 2.56
CA ILE A 40 -1.53 5.37 3.31
C ILE A 40 -1.51 6.80 2.76
N LEU A 41 -2.04 7.71 3.55
CA LEU A 41 -2.17 9.10 3.15
C LEU A 41 -0.78 9.75 3.18
N LYS A 42 -0.57 10.78 2.40
CA LYS A 42 -1.53 11.31 1.42
C LYS A 42 -1.17 10.85 0.04
N GLY A 43 0.07 10.45 -0.17
CA GLY A 43 0.59 10.19 -1.51
C GLY A 43 -0.19 9.14 -2.28
N ALA A 44 -0.73 8.16 -1.59
CA ALA A 44 -1.37 7.06 -2.28
C ALA A 44 -2.83 7.32 -2.65
N VAL A 45 -3.38 8.49 -2.30
CA VAL A 45 -4.82 8.67 -2.39
C VAL A 45 -5.36 8.52 -3.80
N MET A 46 -4.64 9.03 -4.80
CA MET A 46 -5.14 8.94 -6.17
C MET A 46 -5.10 7.51 -6.69
N PHE A 47 -3.99 6.81 -6.44
CA PHE A 47 -3.89 5.42 -6.84
C PHE A 47 -4.96 4.60 -6.12
N TYR A 48 -5.14 4.85 -4.83
CA TYR A 48 -6.12 4.14 -4.02
C TYR A 48 -7.51 4.29 -4.64
N THR A 49 -7.89 5.51 -4.97
CA THR A 49 -9.20 5.77 -5.54
C THR A 49 -9.37 5.05 -6.88
N ASP A 50 -8.36 5.15 -7.74
CA ASP A 50 -8.44 4.51 -9.03
C ASP A 50 -8.51 2.99 -8.89
N LEU A 51 -7.74 2.44 -7.96
CA LEU A 51 -7.75 1.00 -7.75
C LEU A 51 -9.11 0.52 -7.27
N LEU A 52 -9.67 1.19 -6.28
CA LEU A 52 -10.93 0.73 -5.71
C LEU A 52 -12.08 0.79 -6.71
N ARG A 53 -12.03 1.72 -7.66
CA ARG A 53 -13.05 1.76 -8.68
C ARG A 53 -13.02 0.52 -9.57
N ASN A 54 -11.93 -0.20 -9.56
CA ASN A 54 -11.78 -1.39 -10.40
C ASN A 54 -11.91 -2.69 -9.62
N ILE A 55 -12.37 -2.63 -8.37
CA ILE A 55 -12.57 -3.83 -7.57
C ILE A 55 -14.07 -4.06 -7.45
N ASP A 56 -14.53 -5.12 -8.10
CA ASP A 56 -15.97 -5.37 -8.20
C ASP A 56 -16.43 -6.38 -7.17
N VAL A 57 -16.10 -6.19 -5.93
CA VAL A 57 -16.61 -7.00 -4.81
C VAL A 57 -16.71 -6.07 -3.61
N PRO A 58 -17.52 -6.42 -2.63
CA PRO A 58 -17.62 -5.58 -1.43
C PRO A 58 -16.29 -5.46 -0.72
N LEU A 59 -16.00 -4.29 -0.23
CA LEU A 59 -14.78 -4.02 0.51
C LEU A 59 -15.05 -2.95 1.56
N THR A 60 -14.10 -2.78 2.47
CA THR A 60 -14.17 -1.74 3.48
C THR A 60 -13.03 -0.77 3.24
N MET A 61 -13.29 0.51 3.34
CA MET A 61 -12.28 1.53 3.14
C MET A 61 -11.79 2.04 4.47
N ASP A 62 -10.48 2.23 4.58
CA ASP A 62 -9.92 2.85 5.77
C ASP A 62 -8.63 3.56 5.39
N PHE A 63 -8.13 4.41 6.27
CA PHE A 63 -7.02 5.29 5.96
C PHE A 63 -6.09 5.43 7.14
N MET A 64 -4.80 5.55 6.87
CA MET A 64 -3.81 5.86 7.89
C MET A 64 -2.92 6.98 7.38
N ALA A 65 -2.47 7.82 8.29
CA ALA A 65 -1.47 8.84 7.96
C ALA A 65 -0.29 8.63 8.90
N VAL A 66 0.89 8.51 8.33
CA VAL A 66 2.09 8.24 9.11
C VAL A 66 3.22 9.11 8.62
N SER A 67 4.20 9.33 9.47
CA SER A 67 5.41 10.03 9.07
C SER A 67 6.59 9.37 9.75
N SER A 68 7.76 9.52 9.16
CA SER A 68 8.96 8.97 9.75
C SER A 68 9.26 9.70 11.04
N TYR A 69 9.67 8.94 12.05
CA TYR A 69 9.90 9.52 13.32
C TYR A 69 11.19 10.31 13.27
N GLY A 70 11.14 11.54 13.72
CA GLY A 70 12.31 12.34 13.86
C GLY A 70 13.04 12.65 12.58
N ASN A 71 12.54 12.52 11.53
CA ASN A 71 13.09 12.78 10.24
C ASN A 71 14.40 12.21 10.06
N LYS A 72 14.83 11.37 10.75
CA LYS A 72 16.01 10.80 10.47
C LYS A 72 15.78 9.70 9.75
N THR A 73 15.20 9.25 9.45
CA THR A 73 15.06 8.38 8.57
C THR A 73 15.71 7.20 8.61
N LYS A 74 16.79 7.09 8.74
CA LYS A 74 17.30 5.96 8.38
C LYS A 74 17.29 5.01 9.40
N SER A 75 17.39 5.16 10.45
CA SER A 75 17.75 4.12 11.17
C SER A 75 16.71 3.29 11.76
N SER A 76 15.79 3.75 12.41
CA SER A 76 14.96 2.89 13.21
C SER A 76 13.80 2.30 12.45
N GLY A 77 13.37 2.94 11.43
CA GLY A 77 12.17 2.47 10.74
C GLY A 77 10.90 2.73 11.49
N GLU A 78 10.97 3.40 12.61
CA GLU A 78 9.77 3.70 13.39
C GLU A 78 9.02 4.86 12.78
N VAL A 79 7.71 4.87 12.96
CA VAL A 79 6.90 5.92 12.39
C VAL A 79 6.00 6.49 13.47
N GLU A 80 5.59 7.71 13.23
CA GLU A 80 4.60 8.37 14.06
C GLU A 80 3.26 8.24 13.35
N ILE A 81 2.27 7.74 14.05
CA ILE A 81 0.95 7.58 13.46
C ILE A 81 0.17 8.83 13.72
N ARG A 82 -0.12 9.59 12.66
CA ARG A 82 -0.86 10.82 12.80
C ARG A 82 -2.35 10.61 12.65
N LYS A 83 -2.76 9.60 11.92
CA LYS A 83 -4.14 9.19 11.87
C LYS A 83 -4.15 7.68 11.85
N ASP A 84 -4.84 7.08 12.78
CA ASP A 84 -4.94 5.64 12.85
C ASP A 84 -6.21 5.16 12.16
N LEU A 85 -6.33 3.86 12.02
CA LEU A 85 -7.50 3.25 11.41
C LEU A 85 -8.76 3.61 12.20
N SER A 86 -9.85 3.72 11.48
CA SER A 86 -11.13 4.02 12.10
C SER A 86 -11.85 2.77 12.58
N THR A 87 -11.46 1.60 12.08
CA THR A 87 -12.16 0.36 12.43
C THR A 87 -11.15 -0.68 12.89
N SER A 88 -11.65 -1.69 13.58
CA SER A 88 -10.81 -2.81 13.98
C SER A 88 -10.52 -3.69 12.79
N ILE A 89 -9.30 -4.21 12.73
CA ILE A 89 -8.94 -5.14 11.68
C ILE A 89 -8.76 -6.55 12.21
N GLU A 90 -9.19 -6.80 13.42
CA GLU A 90 -9.06 -8.13 13.98
C GLU A 90 -9.83 -9.13 13.12
N ASN A 91 -9.17 -10.19 12.70
CA ASN A 91 -9.72 -11.22 11.84
C ASN A 91 -10.16 -10.71 10.46
N LYS A 92 -9.65 -9.57 10.04
CA LYS A 92 -9.97 -9.04 8.72
C LYS A 92 -8.83 -9.26 7.77
N HIS A 93 -9.15 -9.37 6.48
CA HIS A 93 -8.12 -9.43 5.45
C HIS A 93 -7.79 -8.00 5.05
N VAL A 94 -6.54 -7.62 5.19
CA VAL A 94 -6.11 -6.24 5.00
C VAL A 94 -5.24 -6.12 3.77
N ILE A 95 -5.51 -5.12 2.94
CA ILE A 95 -4.64 -4.78 1.81
C ILE A 95 -4.17 -3.36 2.03
N ILE A 96 -2.87 -3.19 2.20
CA ILE A 96 -2.28 -1.86 2.34
C ILE A 96 -2.01 -1.34 0.93
N VAL A 97 -2.50 -0.15 0.64
CA VAL A 97 -2.33 0.45 -0.69
C VAL A 97 -1.35 1.60 -0.59
N GLU A 98 -0.25 1.50 -1.34
CA GLU A 98 0.78 2.52 -1.37
C GLU A 98 1.24 2.69 -2.80
N ASP A 99 1.43 3.91 -3.26
CA ASP A 99 1.76 4.11 -4.67
C ASP A 99 3.22 3.78 -4.98
N ILE A 100 4.15 4.08 -4.09
CA ILE A 100 5.56 3.83 -4.31
C ILE A 100 6.19 3.22 -3.08
N VAL A 101 6.89 2.10 -3.25
CA VAL A 101 7.65 1.52 -2.16
C VAL A 101 9.12 1.80 -2.41
N ASP A 102 9.77 2.45 -1.45
CA ASP A 102 11.15 2.84 -1.59
C ASP A 102 12.01 1.98 -0.66
N SER A 103 12.43 2.48 0.47
CA SER A 103 13.30 1.71 1.35
C SER A 103 12.57 0.55 2.03
N GLY A 104 11.31 0.68 2.25
CA GLY A 104 10.53 -0.37 2.89
C GLY A 104 10.47 -0.26 4.41
N PHE A 105 11.19 0.69 5.01
CA PHE A 105 11.18 0.80 6.47
C PHE A 105 9.78 1.05 7.01
N THR A 106 9.09 2.03 6.47
CA THR A 106 7.78 2.39 6.97
C THR A 106 6.78 1.26 6.78
N LEU A 107 6.76 0.66 5.60
CA LEU A 107 5.79 -0.39 5.33
C LEU A 107 6.10 -1.65 6.12
N SER A 108 7.37 -1.94 6.35
CA SER A 108 7.73 -3.09 7.17
C SER A 108 7.21 -2.89 8.60
N TYR A 109 7.40 -1.69 9.14
CA TYR A 109 6.91 -1.38 10.48
C TYR A 109 5.39 -1.50 10.54
N LEU A 110 4.71 -0.92 9.55
CA LEU A 110 3.25 -0.95 9.53
C LEU A 110 2.72 -2.38 9.42
N THR A 111 3.35 -3.18 8.57
CA THR A 111 2.90 -4.56 8.39
C THR A 111 2.98 -5.31 9.72
N ARG A 112 4.08 -5.14 10.45
CA ARG A 112 4.22 -5.80 11.73
C ARG A 112 3.20 -5.30 12.75
N MET A 113 2.98 -4.00 12.75
CA MET A 113 2.04 -3.43 13.69
C MET A 113 0.61 -3.92 13.41
N LEU A 114 0.23 -3.91 12.15
CA LEU A 114 -1.12 -4.36 11.80
C LEU A 114 -1.29 -5.86 12.06
N ALA A 115 -0.24 -6.63 11.84
CA ALA A 115 -0.29 -8.04 12.17
C ALA A 115 -0.52 -8.23 13.67
N SER A 116 0.08 -7.38 14.48
CA SER A 116 -0.09 -7.51 15.93
C SER A 116 -1.50 -7.16 16.37
N ARG A 117 -2.27 -6.51 15.52
CA ARG A 117 -3.67 -6.20 15.82
C ARG A 117 -4.61 -7.32 15.42
N GLY A 118 -4.08 -8.45 14.98
CA GLY A 118 -4.89 -9.63 14.73
C GLY A 118 -5.48 -9.76 13.35
N ALA A 119 -4.92 -9.07 12.35
CA ALA A 119 -5.42 -9.20 10.99
C ALA A 119 -5.33 -10.65 10.53
N ALA A 120 -6.34 -11.09 9.79
CA ALA A 120 -6.33 -12.46 9.27
C ALA A 120 -5.27 -12.61 8.17
N SER A 121 -5.04 -11.56 7.39
CA SER A 121 -3.98 -11.55 6.40
C SER A 121 -3.64 -10.11 6.07
N ILE A 122 -2.42 -9.89 5.61
CA ILE A 122 -1.99 -8.55 5.22
C ILE A 122 -1.24 -8.69 3.90
N ARG A 123 -1.59 -7.85 2.95
CA ARG A 123 -1.00 -7.87 1.64
C ARG A 123 -0.75 -6.44 1.22
N LEU A 124 0.21 -6.23 0.34
CA LEU A 124 0.56 -4.90 -0.14
C LEU A 124 0.21 -4.78 -1.61
N ALA A 125 -0.52 -3.74 -1.97
CA ALA A 125 -0.78 -3.40 -3.35
C ALA A 125 -0.03 -2.11 -3.65
N THR A 126 0.91 -2.15 -4.57
CA THR A 126 1.71 -0.99 -4.90
C THR A 126 1.82 -0.84 -6.40
N LEU A 127 1.80 0.40 -6.84
CA LEU A 127 1.91 0.69 -8.26
C LEU A 127 3.36 0.67 -8.71
N LEU A 128 4.26 1.21 -7.91
CA LEU A 128 5.67 1.24 -8.24
C LEU A 128 6.47 0.70 -7.08
N ASP A 129 7.38 -0.22 -7.38
CA ASP A 129 8.21 -0.80 -6.36
C ASP A 129 9.66 -0.58 -6.78
N LYS A 130 10.48 -0.07 -5.90
CA LYS A 130 11.88 0.17 -6.16
C LYS A 130 12.72 -0.76 -5.29
N PRO A 131 12.83 -2.02 -5.70
CA PRO A 131 13.54 -3.00 -4.86
C PRO A 131 14.99 -2.62 -4.60
N SER A 132 15.63 -1.92 -5.53
CA SER A 132 17.02 -1.55 -5.35
C SER A 132 17.20 -0.58 -4.20
N ARG A 133 16.14 0.06 -3.73
CA ARG A 133 16.26 0.97 -2.61
C ARG A 133 15.84 0.33 -1.30
N ARG A 134 15.52 -0.97 -1.31
CA ARG A 134 15.05 -1.62 -0.11
C ARG A 134 16.18 -1.69 0.92
N ALA A 135 15.86 -1.45 2.15
CA ALA A 135 16.84 -1.57 3.21
C ALA A 135 17.24 -3.02 3.37
N PRO A 136 18.49 -3.27 3.78
CA PRO A 136 18.91 -4.65 3.96
C PRO A 136 18.01 -5.40 4.93
N GLY A 137 17.67 -6.62 4.58
CA GLY A 137 16.86 -7.45 5.45
C GLY A 137 15.36 -7.22 5.32
N ILE A 138 14.94 -6.27 4.50
CA ILE A 138 13.52 -5.99 4.35
C ILE A 138 12.98 -6.79 3.19
N THR A 139 11.91 -7.51 3.44
CA THR A 139 11.21 -8.27 2.41
C THR A 139 9.74 -7.95 2.53
N LEU A 140 9.14 -7.50 1.43
CA LEU A 140 7.73 -7.18 1.41
C LEU A 140 7.04 -8.03 0.36
N LYS A 141 5.84 -8.50 0.72
CA LYS A 141 5.06 -9.25 -0.23
C LYS A 141 4.10 -8.30 -0.90
N SER A 142 4.14 -8.22 -2.20
CA SER A 142 3.26 -7.32 -2.92
C SER A 142 2.68 -7.98 -4.13
N ASP A 143 1.69 -7.35 -4.68
CA ASP A 143 1.02 -7.82 -5.90
C ASP A 143 1.61 -7.26 -7.14
#